data_7f6e05f2bfd938b141d4f6f673fa8622
#
_entry.id   7f6e05f2bfd938b141d4f6f673fa8622
#
_cell.length_a   1.000
_cell.length_b   1.000
_cell.length_c   1.000
_cell.angle_alpha   90.00
_cell.angle_beta   90.00
_cell.angle_gamma   90.00
#
_symmetry.space_group_name_H-M   'P 1'
#
loop_
_entity.id
_entity.type
_entity.pdbx_description
1 polymer ?
#
loop_
_entity_poly.entity_id
_entity_poly.type
_entity_poly.pdbx_seq_one_letter_code
_entity_poly.pdbx_strand_id
1 'polypeptide(L)'
;MKIVWDEPKRQANIAKHGIDFADIDEAFFADALIGPAKFGRHFAIGQMNGVVIVIFAKLGTEGISIISARPASKSERRLLP
;
A
#
# COMPACT_ATOMS: atom_id res chain seq x y z
N MET A 1 -4.46 -14.14 3.56
CA MET A 1 -3.54 -13.44 2.63
C MET A 1 -2.20 -13.24 3.29
N LYS A 2 -1.11 -13.47 2.58
CA LYS A 2 0.23 -13.27 3.10
C LYS A 2 0.78 -11.93 2.65
N ILE A 3 1.21 -11.10 3.59
CA ILE A 3 1.77 -9.77 3.31
C ILE A 3 3.25 -9.80 3.69
N VAL A 4 4.12 -9.53 2.73
CA VAL A 4 5.56 -9.50 2.94
C VAL A 4 6.14 -8.19 2.41
N TRP A 5 7.39 -7.91 2.76
CA TRP A 5 8.11 -6.73 2.29
C TRP A 5 9.61 -6.96 2.42
N ASP A 6 10.37 -6.07 1.80
CA ASP A 6 11.81 -5.99 1.92
C ASP A 6 12.14 -5.05 3.10
N GLU A 7 12.89 -5.53 4.08
CA GLU A 7 13.15 -4.75 5.31
C GLU A 7 13.85 -3.40 5.05
N PRO A 8 14.89 -3.31 4.19
CA PRO A 8 15.43 -2.00 3.84
C PRO A 8 14.41 -1.02 3.26
N LYS A 9 13.47 -1.51 2.45
CA LYS A 9 12.40 -0.64 1.92
C LYS A 9 11.44 -0.19 3.01
N ARG A 10 11.12 -1.06 3.96
CA ARG A 10 10.29 -0.70 5.11
C ARG A 10 10.92 0.44 5.90
N GLN A 11 12.22 0.31 6.23
CA GLN A 11 12.94 1.34 6.99
C GLN A 11 13.00 2.66 6.23
N ALA A 12 13.30 2.63 4.93
CA ALA A 12 13.33 3.82 4.10
C ALA A 12 11.95 4.49 4.03
N ASN A 13 10.89 3.69 3.96
CA ASN A 13 9.53 4.22 3.90
C ASN A 13 9.13 4.90 5.21
N ILE A 14 9.49 4.34 6.36
CA ILE A 14 9.25 4.97 7.66
C ILE A 14 9.97 6.31 7.71
N ALA A 15 11.24 6.35 7.33
CA ALA A 15 12.05 7.57 7.36
C ALA A 15 11.47 8.66 6.43
N LYS A 16 10.97 8.27 5.26
CA LYS A 16 10.49 9.21 4.24
C LYS A 16 9.06 9.67 4.48
N HIS A 17 8.18 8.77 4.88
CA HIS A 17 6.73 9.01 4.93
C HIS A 17 6.11 8.78 6.30
N GLY A 18 6.85 8.24 7.26
CA GLY A 18 6.32 7.94 8.59
C GLY A 18 5.33 6.78 8.62
N ILE A 19 5.26 5.99 7.55
CA ILE A 19 4.32 4.88 7.44
C ILE A 19 5.10 3.56 7.49
N ASP A 20 4.70 2.69 8.42
CA ASP A 20 5.30 1.38 8.61
C ASP A 20 4.50 0.33 7.85
N PHE A 21 5.17 -0.45 6.99
CA PHE A 21 4.53 -1.54 6.26
C PHE A 21 3.88 -2.57 7.19
N ALA A 22 4.42 -2.75 8.40
CA ALA A 22 3.88 -3.69 9.37
C ALA A 22 2.47 -3.32 9.86
N ASP A 23 2.06 -2.06 9.71
CA ASP A 23 0.73 -1.59 10.08
C ASP A 23 -0.31 -1.81 8.97
N ILE A 24 0.12 -2.21 7.78
CA ILE A 24 -0.76 -2.45 6.65
C ILE A 24 -1.20 -3.92 6.69
N ASP A 25 -2.45 -4.12 7.03
CA ASP A 25 -3.00 -5.45 7.24
C ASP A 25 -4.06 -5.82 6.20
N GLU A 26 -4.62 -7.00 6.36
CA GLU A 26 -5.65 -7.50 5.48
C GLU A 26 -6.91 -6.62 5.49
N ALA A 27 -7.25 -6.08 6.66
CA ALA A 27 -8.41 -5.19 6.79
C ALA A 27 -8.24 -3.92 5.96
N PHE A 28 -7.03 -3.37 5.88
CA PHE A 28 -6.75 -2.22 5.00
C PHE A 28 -7.12 -2.55 3.55
N PHE A 29 -6.65 -3.69 3.06
CA PHE A 29 -6.89 -4.09 1.67
C PHE A 29 -8.35 -4.40 1.39
N ALA A 30 -9.09 -4.93 2.37
CA ALA A 30 -10.50 -5.28 2.21
C ALA A 30 -11.35 -4.07 1.85
N ASP A 31 -11.04 -2.90 2.38
CA ASP A 31 -11.80 -1.67 2.16
C ASP A 31 -11.13 -0.70 1.19
N ALA A 32 -9.97 -1.07 0.64
CA ALA A 32 -9.22 -0.18 -0.24
C ALA A 32 -9.74 -0.24 -1.69
N LEU A 33 -9.57 0.88 -2.38
CA LEU A 33 -9.74 0.92 -3.83
C LEU A 33 -8.45 0.40 -4.46
N ILE A 34 -8.53 -0.67 -5.23
CA ILE A 34 -7.37 -1.33 -5.83
C ILE A 34 -7.42 -1.17 -7.35
N GLY A 35 -6.29 -0.84 -7.94
CA GLY A 35 -6.16 -0.70 -9.37
C GLY A 35 -4.74 -0.97 -9.87
N PRO A 36 -4.54 -0.92 -11.19
CA PRO A 36 -3.23 -1.19 -11.79
C PRO A 36 -2.28 -0.01 -11.60
N ALA A 37 -1.00 -0.31 -11.40
CA ALA A 37 0.09 0.64 -11.35
C ALA A 37 1.14 0.27 -12.40
N LYS A 38 2.20 1.09 -12.52
CA LYS A 38 3.27 0.84 -13.47
C LYS A 38 4.03 -0.45 -13.16
N PHE A 39 4.66 -1.03 -14.19
CA PHE A 39 5.55 -2.20 -14.09
C PHE A 39 4.85 -3.46 -13.54
N GLY A 40 3.58 -3.64 -13.89
CA GLY A 40 2.82 -4.82 -13.43
C GLY A 40 2.47 -4.81 -11.96
N ARG A 41 2.63 -3.67 -11.29
CA ARG A 41 2.27 -3.50 -9.89
C ARG A 41 0.83 -3.05 -9.74
N HIS A 42 0.39 -2.89 -8.49
CA HIS A 42 -0.95 -2.44 -8.16
C HIS A 42 -0.89 -1.35 -7.11
N PHE A 43 -1.92 -0.51 -7.07
CA PHE A 43 -2.09 0.43 -5.97
C PHE A 43 -3.30 0.05 -5.13
N ALA A 44 -3.27 0.44 -3.86
CA ALA A 44 -4.41 0.35 -2.96
C ALA A 44 -4.53 1.69 -2.23
N ILE A 45 -5.67 2.35 -2.36
CA ILE A 45 -5.95 3.60 -1.66
C ILE A 45 -6.95 3.30 -0.56
N GLY A 46 -6.60 3.60 0.68
CA GLY A 46 -7.46 3.29 1.82
C GLY A 46 -7.17 4.14 3.04
N GLN A 47 -7.83 3.83 4.12
CA GLN A 47 -7.74 4.55 5.39
C GLN A 47 -6.76 3.87 6.34
N MET A 48 -5.78 4.64 6.82
CA MET A 48 -4.85 4.22 7.87
C MET A 48 -4.31 5.50 8.52
N ASN A 49 -5.01 6.01 9.54
CA ASN A 49 -4.70 7.32 10.15
C ASN A 49 -4.64 8.43 9.09
N GLY A 50 -5.65 8.50 8.23
CA GLY A 50 -5.69 9.32 7.04
C GLY A 50 -5.70 8.44 5.78
N VAL A 51 -5.82 9.06 4.63
CA VAL A 51 -5.86 8.33 3.36
C VAL A 51 -4.44 8.09 2.87
N VAL A 52 -4.11 6.83 2.66
CA VAL A 52 -2.79 6.43 2.14
C VAL A 52 -2.92 5.66 0.84
N ILE A 53 -1.87 5.70 0.03
CA ILE A 53 -1.75 4.86 -1.16
C ILE A 53 -0.58 3.91 -0.95
N VAL A 54 -0.84 2.63 -1.16
CA VAL A 54 0.12 1.54 -1.05
C VAL A 54 0.38 1.00 -2.45
N ILE A 55 1.66 0.86 -2.81
CA ILE A 55 2.06 0.19 -4.05
C ILE A 55 2.55 -1.21 -3.67
N PHE A 56 2.04 -2.20 -4.37
CA PHE A 56 2.38 -3.59 -4.07
C PHE A 56 2.45 -4.44 -5.33
N ALA A 57 3.13 -5.58 -5.22
CA ALA A 57 3.20 -6.61 -6.26
C ALA A 57 2.47 -7.85 -5.76
N LYS A 58 1.76 -8.53 -6.64
CA LYS A 58 1.11 -9.80 -6.30
C LYS A 58 2.16 -10.93 -6.31
N LEU A 59 2.06 -11.81 -5.32
CA LEU A 59 2.88 -13.02 -5.20
C LEU A 59 1.95 -14.23 -5.25
N GLY A 60 1.87 -14.84 -6.41
CA GLY A 60 0.93 -15.94 -6.63
C GLY A 60 -0.51 -15.47 -6.44
N THR A 61 -1.36 -16.34 -5.89
CA THR A 61 -2.78 -16.07 -5.71
C THR A 61 -3.14 -15.59 -4.30
N GLU A 62 -2.23 -15.74 -3.33
CA GLU A 62 -2.55 -15.50 -1.93
C GLU A 62 -1.62 -14.52 -1.22
N GLY A 63 -0.60 -14.03 -1.91
CA GLY A 63 0.39 -13.15 -1.30
C GLY A 63 0.56 -11.83 -2.01
N ILE A 64 1.05 -10.84 -1.26
CA ILE A 64 1.49 -9.56 -1.83
C ILE A 64 2.80 -9.13 -1.18
N SER A 65 3.59 -8.38 -1.95
CA SER A 65 4.80 -7.72 -1.45
C SER A 65 4.58 -6.22 -1.49
N ILE A 66 4.67 -5.57 -0.34
CA ILE A 66 4.52 -4.12 -0.24
C ILE A 66 5.80 -3.45 -0.73
N ILE A 67 5.68 -2.47 -1.61
CA ILE A 67 6.80 -1.76 -2.21
C ILE A 67 6.95 -0.36 -1.63
N SER A 68 5.86 0.37 -1.48
CA SER A 68 5.86 1.69 -0.88
C SER A 68 4.50 2.05 -0.31
N ALA A 69 4.48 2.98 0.63
CA ALA A 69 3.24 3.50 1.21
C ALA A 69 3.46 4.97 1.55
N ARG A 70 2.57 5.84 1.10
CA ARG A 70 2.65 7.28 1.36
C ARG A 70 1.27 7.87 1.54
N PRO A 71 1.18 9.08 2.12
CA PRO A 71 -0.10 9.78 2.13
C PRO A 71 -0.61 9.98 0.71
N ALA A 72 -1.90 9.81 0.51
CA ALA A 72 -2.52 10.00 -0.80
C ALA A 72 -2.56 11.48 -1.16
N SER A 73 -2.37 11.80 -2.44
CA SER A 73 -2.55 13.15 -2.96
C SER A 73 -4.04 13.50 -3.02
N LYS A 74 -4.35 14.78 -3.27
CA LYS A 74 -5.76 15.21 -3.45
C LYS A 74 -6.45 14.45 -4.57
N SER A 75 -5.78 14.28 -5.72
CA SER A 75 -6.37 13.58 -6.85
C SER A 75 -6.57 12.10 -6.55
N GLU A 76 -5.66 11.48 -5.80
CA GLU A 76 -5.80 10.09 -5.38
C GLU A 76 -6.95 9.91 -4.40
N ARG A 77 -7.10 10.81 -3.43
CA ARG A 77 -8.22 10.75 -2.48
C ARG A 77 -9.58 10.92 -3.15
N ARG A 78 -9.63 11.67 -4.25
CA ARG A 78 -10.88 11.85 -5.01
C ARG A 78 -11.37 10.57 -5.67
N LEU A 79 -10.51 9.57 -5.83
CA LEU A 79 -10.92 8.26 -6.38
C LEU A 79 -11.75 7.45 -5.39
N LEU A 80 -11.68 7.77 -4.10
CA LEU A 80 -12.51 7.10 -3.08
C LEU A 80 -13.93 7.66 -3.14
N PRO A 81 -14.95 6.78 -2.93
CA PRO A 81 -16.35 7.22 -2.83
C PRO A 81 -16.62 8.09 -1.62
#